data_80ec5f4a0931f485b41766f517cf1f83
#
_entry.id   80ec5f4a0931f485b41766f517cf1f83
#
_cell.length_a   1.000
_cell.length_b   1.000
_cell.length_c   1.000
_cell.angle_alpha   90.00
_cell.angle_beta   90.00
_cell.angle_gamma   90.00
#
_symmetry.space_group_name_H-M   'P 1'
#
loop_
_entity.id
_entity.type
_entity.pdbx_description
1 polymer ?
#
loop_
_entity_poly.entity_id
_entity_poly.type
_entity_poly.pdbx_seq_one_letter_code
_entity_poly.pdbx_strand_id
1 'polypeptide(L)'
;MNPIETEPNSPSRGQKHICLLFESEAHYQACVANPAKYRAHLIESQQRHPELFPQAFAAGFAFHDTYQSRKQKGLVLRRIRLKQTGDVFTLRPSFVMPYLIGRSEGVEKALYLRQWDVPFEALAYVFGRDAMYWYRAWLAFGRPNLVGTTVKTAERMPAHLVADEKITWLDKAEVCVPTTVGAGCVLGIGVAENEDGASLQKA
;
A
#
# COMPACT_ATOMS: atom_id res chain seq x y z
N MET A 1 -6.94 -31.92 -27.00
CA MET A 1 -7.20 -30.70 -26.19
C MET A 1 -5.85 -30.22 -25.69
N ASN A 2 -5.27 -29.21 -26.34
CA ASN A 2 -3.99 -28.66 -25.92
C ASN A 2 -4.22 -27.77 -24.67
N PRO A 3 -3.37 -27.87 -23.65
CA PRO A 3 -3.42 -26.94 -22.52
C PRO A 3 -3.07 -25.53 -23.04
N ILE A 4 -3.92 -24.58 -22.75
CA ILE A 4 -3.67 -23.15 -22.99
C ILE A 4 -2.53 -22.76 -22.08
N GLU A 5 -1.33 -22.59 -22.65
CA GLU A 5 -0.22 -21.92 -21.97
C GLU A 5 -0.66 -20.46 -21.69
N THR A 6 -1.05 -20.19 -20.46
CA THR A 6 -1.25 -18.82 -19.99
C THR A 6 0.12 -18.16 -19.92
N GLU A 7 0.40 -17.27 -20.88
CA GLU A 7 1.55 -16.37 -20.79
C GLU A 7 1.56 -15.66 -19.42
N PRO A 8 2.74 -15.47 -18.81
CA PRO A 8 2.85 -14.79 -17.53
C PRO A 8 2.33 -13.36 -17.71
N ASN A 9 1.17 -13.11 -17.12
CA ASN A 9 0.42 -11.87 -17.23
C ASN A 9 1.31 -10.70 -16.77
N SER A 10 1.70 -9.85 -17.70
CA SER A 10 2.50 -8.65 -17.42
C SER A 10 1.76 -7.79 -16.37
N PRO A 11 2.40 -7.41 -15.26
CA PRO A 11 1.71 -6.72 -14.17
C PRO A 11 1.08 -5.43 -14.67
N SER A 12 -0.19 -5.22 -14.36
CA SER A 12 -0.92 -4.00 -14.70
C SER A 12 -0.25 -2.76 -14.09
N ARG A 13 -0.50 -1.57 -14.64
CA ARG A 13 0.18 -0.30 -14.26
C ARG A 13 0.13 0.00 -12.76
N GLY A 14 -0.90 -0.46 -12.02
CA GLY A 14 -1.04 -0.34 -10.57
C GLY A 14 -0.23 -1.36 -9.76
N GLN A 15 0.25 -2.43 -10.39
CA GLN A 15 0.96 -3.52 -9.73
C GLN A 15 2.49 -3.36 -9.71
N LYS A 16 3.02 -2.31 -10.34
CA LYS A 16 4.48 -2.06 -10.43
C LYS A 16 5.02 -1.25 -9.24
N HIS A 17 4.49 -1.51 -8.05
CA HIS A 17 4.97 -0.92 -6.79
C HIS A 17 5.27 -2.03 -5.78
N ILE A 18 6.36 -1.86 -5.04
CA ILE A 18 6.70 -2.66 -3.88
C ILE A 18 6.65 -1.73 -2.67
N CYS A 19 5.77 -2.00 -1.72
CA CYS A 19 5.69 -1.25 -0.47
C CYS A 19 6.65 -1.85 0.54
N LEU A 20 7.50 -1.03 1.14
CA LEU A 20 8.53 -1.44 2.07
C LEU A 20 8.34 -0.76 3.42
N LEU A 21 8.46 -1.53 4.49
CA LEU A 21 8.49 -0.99 5.84
C LEU A 21 9.82 -0.29 6.10
N PHE A 22 9.75 0.90 6.69
CA PHE A 22 10.88 1.63 7.22
C PHE A 22 10.52 2.12 8.62
N GLU A 23 11.46 2.04 9.54
CA GLU A 23 11.28 2.49 10.92
C GLU A 23 10.97 4.00 11.01
N SER A 24 11.54 4.77 10.09
CA SER A 24 11.35 6.22 10.03
C SER A 24 11.67 6.78 8.65
N GLU A 25 11.23 8.01 8.38
CA GLU A 25 11.61 8.73 7.17
C GLU A 25 13.14 8.98 7.10
N ALA A 26 13.79 9.22 8.24
CA ALA A 26 15.23 9.38 8.32
C ALA A 26 15.97 8.09 7.93
N HIS A 27 15.49 6.92 8.38
CA HIS A 27 16.02 5.62 7.96
C HIS A 27 15.89 5.43 6.44
N TYR A 28 14.73 5.77 5.88
CA TYR A 28 14.51 5.72 4.44
C TYR A 28 15.48 6.60 3.66
N GLN A 29 15.66 7.86 4.08
CA GLN A 29 16.59 8.80 3.43
C GLN A 29 18.04 8.29 3.48
N ALA A 30 18.46 7.72 4.61
CA ALA A 30 19.78 7.10 4.74
C ALA A 30 19.97 5.91 3.78
N CYS A 31 18.94 5.11 3.55
CA CYS A 31 18.94 4.03 2.55
C CYS A 31 18.98 4.57 1.14
N VAL A 32 18.22 5.61 0.82
CA VAL A 32 18.23 6.24 -0.52
C VAL A 32 19.61 6.80 -0.85
N ALA A 33 20.27 7.44 0.13
CA ALA A 33 21.61 8.00 -0.03
C ALA A 33 22.70 6.93 -0.21
N ASN A 34 22.48 5.72 0.32
CA ASN A 34 23.46 4.62 0.26
C ASN A 34 22.88 3.39 -0.45
N PRO A 35 23.22 3.16 -1.73
CA PRO A 35 22.70 2.02 -2.49
C PRO A 35 23.00 0.65 -1.87
N ALA A 36 24.16 0.47 -1.21
CA ALA A 36 24.52 -0.78 -0.57
C ALA A 36 23.60 -1.05 0.64
N LYS A 37 23.36 -0.04 1.48
CA LYS A 37 22.43 -0.11 2.60
C LYS A 37 20.99 -0.39 2.12
N TYR A 38 20.57 0.24 1.04
CA TYR A 38 19.23 0.00 0.49
C TYR A 38 19.09 -1.42 -0.06
N ARG A 39 20.14 -1.93 -0.72
CA ARG A 39 20.15 -3.32 -1.21
C ARG A 39 20.04 -4.32 -0.07
N ALA A 40 20.79 -4.12 1.01
CA ALA A 40 20.71 -4.98 2.20
C ALA A 40 19.29 -4.97 2.78
N HIS A 41 18.68 -3.79 2.94
CA HIS A 41 17.31 -3.64 3.42
C HIS A 41 16.29 -4.34 2.51
N LEU A 42 16.45 -4.28 1.18
CA LEU A 42 15.58 -4.98 0.23
C LEU A 42 15.67 -6.50 0.36
N ILE A 43 16.88 -7.04 0.49
CA ILE A 43 17.10 -8.48 0.64
C ILE A 43 16.53 -8.95 1.97
N GLU A 44 16.77 -8.23 3.05
CA GLU A 44 16.22 -8.53 4.37
C GLU A 44 14.68 -8.47 4.38
N SER A 45 14.12 -7.43 3.77
CA SER A 45 12.66 -7.29 3.63
C SER A 45 12.05 -8.43 2.83
N GLN A 46 12.71 -8.87 1.76
CA GLN A 46 12.23 -10.00 0.96
C GLN A 46 12.31 -11.34 1.73
N GLN A 47 13.33 -11.51 2.56
CA GLN A 47 13.45 -12.72 3.41
C GLN A 47 12.35 -12.77 4.47
N ARG A 48 12.02 -11.63 5.08
CA ARG A 48 10.98 -11.54 6.11
C ARG A 48 9.56 -11.56 5.53
N HIS A 49 9.37 -10.95 4.37
CA HIS A 49 8.06 -10.69 3.76
C HIS A 49 8.09 -10.99 2.26
N PRO A 50 8.30 -12.26 1.86
CA PRO A 50 8.40 -12.64 0.45
C PRO A 50 7.14 -12.32 -0.34
N GLU A 51 5.98 -12.28 0.32
CA GLU A 51 4.68 -11.96 -0.25
C GLU A 51 4.59 -10.54 -0.81
N LEU A 52 5.39 -9.60 -0.32
CA LEU A 52 5.41 -8.22 -0.80
C LEU A 52 6.16 -8.05 -2.13
N PHE A 53 6.89 -9.08 -2.54
CA PHE A 53 7.78 -9.01 -3.70
C PHE A 53 7.26 -9.84 -4.86
N PRO A 54 7.47 -9.40 -6.11
CA PRO A 54 7.16 -10.23 -7.26
C PRO A 54 8.04 -11.50 -7.25
N GLN A 55 7.49 -12.61 -7.72
CA GLN A 55 8.17 -13.90 -7.71
C GLN A 55 9.55 -13.85 -8.40
N ALA A 56 9.66 -13.11 -9.51
CA ALA A 56 10.91 -12.92 -10.23
C ALA A 56 11.99 -12.12 -9.47
N PHE A 57 11.66 -11.56 -8.29
CA PHE A 57 12.64 -10.83 -7.47
C PHE A 57 13.77 -11.72 -6.97
N ALA A 58 13.46 -12.99 -6.67
CA ALA A 58 14.43 -13.98 -6.21
C ALA A 58 15.57 -14.24 -7.22
N ALA A 59 15.28 -14.08 -8.52
CA ALA A 59 16.29 -14.19 -9.59
C ALA A 59 17.24 -12.97 -9.66
N GLY A 60 17.02 -11.97 -8.81
CA GLY A 60 17.86 -10.80 -8.67
C GLY A 60 17.31 -9.54 -9.36
N PHE A 61 17.85 -8.42 -8.90
CA PHE A 61 17.47 -7.10 -9.41
C PHE A 61 18.68 -6.19 -9.59
N ALA A 62 18.49 -5.13 -10.36
CA ALA A 62 19.40 -4.00 -10.47
C ALA A 62 18.67 -2.71 -10.08
N PHE A 63 19.37 -1.77 -9.47
CA PHE A 63 18.84 -0.42 -9.35
C PHE A 63 18.70 0.20 -10.74
N HIS A 64 17.52 0.77 -10.99
CA HIS A 64 17.25 1.39 -12.29
C HIS A 64 17.55 2.89 -12.25
N ASP A 65 16.81 3.63 -11.46
CA ASP A 65 17.01 5.07 -11.25
C ASP A 65 16.38 5.55 -9.94
N THR A 66 16.49 6.85 -9.73
CA THR A 66 15.77 7.58 -8.68
C THR A 66 15.05 8.76 -9.30
N TYR A 67 13.89 9.11 -8.76
CA TYR A 67 13.17 10.30 -9.17
C TYR A 67 12.49 10.99 -7.99
N GLN A 68 12.33 12.31 -8.08
CA GLN A 68 11.56 13.06 -7.10
C GLN A 68 10.07 12.85 -7.34
N SER A 69 9.35 12.47 -6.29
CA SER A 69 7.91 12.34 -6.37
C SER A 69 7.25 13.71 -6.57
N ARG A 70 6.48 13.87 -7.65
CA ARG A 70 5.70 15.10 -7.88
C ARG A 70 4.59 15.28 -6.84
N LYS A 71 4.05 14.17 -6.32
CA LYS A 71 2.94 14.16 -5.35
C LYS A 71 3.42 14.30 -3.91
N GLN A 72 4.63 13.82 -3.62
CA GLN A 72 5.21 13.81 -2.27
C GLN A 72 6.44 14.71 -2.26
N LYS A 73 6.23 16.02 -2.02
CA LYS A 73 7.34 17.00 -2.01
C LYS A 73 8.47 16.54 -1.08
N GLY A 74 9.70 16.63 -1.58
CA GLY A 74 10.90 16.25 -0.83
C GLY A 74 11.18 14.75 -0.75
N LEU A 75 10.34 13.88 -1.36
CA LEU A 75 10.56 12.45 -1.36
C LEU A 75 11.21 12.00 -2.68
N VAL A 76 12.39 11.40 -2.57
CA VAL A 76 13.06 10.70 -3.66
C VAL A 76 12.67 9.24 -3.61
N LEU A 77 12.09 8.73 -4.68
CA LEU A 77 11.73 7.32 -4.83
C LEU A 77 12.76 6.61 -5.71
N ARG A 78 13.10 5.38 -5.35
CA ARG A 78 14.00 4.53 -6.12
C ARG A 78 13.21 3.49 -6.90
N ARG A 79 13.69 3.18 -8.12
CA ARG A 79 13.16 2.07 -8.92
C ARG A 79 14.20 0.96 -9.06
N ILE A 80 13.70 -0.26 -9.16
CA ILE A 80 14.50 -1.44 -9.47
C ILE A 80 14.00 -2.07 -10.76
N ARG A 81 14.90 -2.72 -11.47
CA ARG A 81 14.59 -3.58 -12.62
C ARG A 81 14.89 -5.02 -12.25
N LEU A 82 13.92 -5.91 -12.44
CA LEU A 82 14.11 -7.34 -12.25
C LEU A 82 14.95 -7.91 -13.39
N LYS A 83 15.93 -8.75 -13.04
CA LYS A 83 16.83 -9.32 -14.06
C LYS A 83 16.13 -10.32 -14.97
N GLN A 84 15.19 -11.10 -14.42
CA GLN A 84 14.52 -12.16 -15.16
C GLN A 84 13.50 -11.62 -16.15
N THR A 85 12.65 -10.67 -15.74
CA THR A 85 11.53 -10.17 -16.55
C THR A 85 11.79 -8.83 -17.22
N GLY A 86 12.82 -8.08 -16.76
CA GLY A 86 13.05 -6.71 -17.19
C GLY A 86 12.08 -5.69 -16.62
N ASP A 87 11.07 -6.11 -15.86
CA ASP A 87 10.08 -5.23 -15.28
C ASP A 87 10.69 -4.24 -14.29
N VAL A 88 10.16 -3.01 -14.31
CA VAL A 88 10.59 -1.94 -13.42
C VAL A 88 9.54 -1.72 -12.34
N PHE A 89 9.98 -1.80 -11.09
CA PHE A 89 9.15 -1.57 -9.90
C PHE A 89 9.61 -0.32 -9.16
N THR A 90 8.65 0.46 -8.70
CA THR A 90 8.88 1.59 -7.79
C THR A 90 8.88 1.09 -6.36
N LEU A 91 9.93 1.39 -5.61
CA LEU A 91 10.03 1.13 -4.18
C LEU A 91 9.38 2.28 -3.43
N ARG A 92 8.33 2.00 -2.70
CA ARG A 92 7.56 2.99 -1.96
C ARG A 92 7.66 2.70 -0.46
N PRO A 93 8.05 3.66 0.37
CA PRO A 93 8.03 3.48 1.81
C PRO A 93 6.59 3.44 2.34
N SER A 94 6.35 2.67 3.40
CA SER A 94 5.04 2.45 4.02
C SER A 94 4.41 3.73 4.59
N PHE A 95 5.21 4.71 4.97
CA PHE A 95 4.71 6.00 5.46
C PHE A 95 4.16 6.92 4.37
N VAL A 96 4.09 6.45 3.12
CA VAL A 96 3.52 7.18 1.97
C VAL A 96 2.30 6.45 1.46
N MET A 97 1.15 7.11 1.54
CA MET A 97 -0.10 6.55 1.04
C MET A 97 -0.12 6.40 -0.48
N PRO A 98 -0.60 5.26 -1.02
CA PRO A 98 -0.88 5.14 -2.43
C PRO A 98 -2.03 6.07 -2.82
N TYR A 99 -1.92 6.68 -4.02
CA TYR A 99 -2.94 7.54 -4.62
C TYR A 99 -3.21 8.88 -3.92
N LEU A 100 -2.88 9.04 -2.64
CA LEU A 100 -3.02 10.27 -1.88
C LEU A 100 -1.72 11.08 -1.86
N ILE A 101 -1.86 12.39 -1.65
CA ILE A 101 -0.73 13.30 -1.49
C ILE A 101 -0.55 13.56 0.00
N GLY A 102 0.43 12.93 0.62
CA GLY A 102 0.70 13.13 2.04
C GLY A 102 1.41 11.94 2.68
N ARG A 103 1.83 12.14 3.91
CA ARG A 103 2.33 11.07 4.76
C ARG A 103 1.14 10.32 5.38
N SER A 104 1.28 9.02 5.56
CA SER A 104 0.24 8.14 6.14
C SER A 104 -0.25 8.68 7.46
N GLU A 105 0.65 9.11 8.34
CA GLU A 105 0.32 9.65 9.66
C GLU A 105 -0.60 10.88 9.62
N GLY A 106 -0.32 11.83 8.71
CA GLY A 106 -1.16 13.03 8.57
C GLY A 106 -2.56 12.71 8.03
N VAL A 107 -2.63 11.78 7.08
CA VAL A 107 -3.91 11.33 6.52
C VAL A 107 -4.71 10.55 7.56
N GLU A 108 -4.07 9.64 8.27
CA GLU A 108 -4.69 8.86 9.35
C GLU A 108 -5.28 9.74 10.44
N LYS A 109 -4.51 10.71 10.96
CA LYS A 109 -4.98 11.66 11.98
C LYS A 109 -6.17 12.48 11.50
N ALA A 110 -6.13 12.97 10.28
CA ALA A 110 -7.24 13.73 9.72
C ALA A 110 -8.50 12.90 9.53
N LEU A 111 -8.37 11.67 9.00
CA LEU A 111 -9.50 10.75 8.83
C LEU A 111 -10.05 10.26 10.17
N TYR A 112 -9.19 10.07 11.18
CA TYR A 112 -9.63 9.80 12.54
C TYR A 112 -10.51 10.92 13.09
N LEU A 113 -10.09 12.18 12.96
CA LEU A 113 -10.91 13.31 13.39
C LEU A 113 -12.21 13.42 12.61
N ARG A 114 -12.21 13.03 11.34
CA ARG A 114 -13.44 13.01 10.51
C ARG A 114 -14.49 12.03 11.05
N GLN A 115 -14.08 10.92 11.68
CA GLN A 115 -15.01 10.00 12.35
C GLN A 115 -15.80 10.67 13.50
N TRP A 116 -15.28 11.75 14.04
CA TRP A 116 -15.92 12.59 15.06
C TRP A 116 -16.61 13.81 14.46
N ASP A 117 -16.99 13.76 13.20
CA ASP A 117 -17.69 14.81 12.46
C ASP A 117 -16.97 16.15 12.39
N VAL A 118 -15.63 16.17 12.55
CA VAL A 118 -14.85 17.39 12.32
C VAL A 118 -15.01 17.82 10.85
N PRO A 119 -15.44 19.08 10.58
CA PRO A 119 -15.65 19.57 9.21
C PRO A 119 -14.38 19.52 8.36
N PHE A 120 -14.54 19.33 7.05
CA PHE A 120 -13.40 19.28 6.11
C PHE A 120 -12.60 20.59 6.09
N GLU A 121 -13.25 21.74 6.31
CA GLU A 121 -12.60 23.04 6.44
C GLU A 121 -11.69 23.09 7.67
N ALA A 122 -12.10 22.51 8.79
CA ALA A 122 -11.28 22.41 9.98
C ALA A 122 -10.09 21.47 9.77
N LEU A 123 -10.28 20.34 9.07
CA LEU A 123 -9.17 19.46 8.69
C LEU A 123 -8.19 20.19 7.75
N ALA A 124 -8.69 20.98 6.81
CA ALA A 124 -7.88 21.80 5.93
C ALA A 124 -7.05 22.84 6.70
N TYR A 125 -7.65 23.47 7.69
CA TYR A 125 -6.97 24.43 8.57
C TYR A 125 -5.84 23.80 9.39
N VAL A 126 -6.09 22.62 9.98
CA VAL A 126 -5.12 21.95 10.88
C VAL A 126 -4.01 21.23 10.13
N PHE A 127 -4.36 20.48 9.07
CA PHE A 127 -3.42 19.61 8.35
C PHE A 127 -2.93 20.21 7.02
N GLY A 128 -3.38 21.40 6.66
CA GLY A 128 -3.16 21.97 5.35
C GLY A 128 -3.98 21.25 4.26
N ARG A 129 -3.72 21.56 3.00
CA ARG A 129 -4.53 21.16 1.86
C ARG A 129 -5.86 21.93 1.82
N ASP A 130 -6.67 21.66 0.82
CA ASP A 130 -8.02 22.20 0.75
C ASP A 130 -9.06 21.21 1.29
N ALA A 131 -10.25 21.71 1.60
CA ALA A 131 -11.34 20.88 2.15
C ALA A 131 -11.75 19.78 1.16
N MET A 132 -11.70 20.06 -0.15
CA MET A 132 -12.04 19.09 -1.19
C MET A 132 -11.03 17.94 -1.26
N TYR A 133 -9.76 18.19 -0.95
CA TYR A 133 -8.76 17.12 -0.82
C TYR A 133 -9.17 16.14 0.29
N TRP A 134 -9.56 16.64 1.48
CA TRP A 134 -9.98 15.80 2.60
C TRP A 134 -11.29 15.07 2.32
N TYR A 135 -12.24 15.72 1.67
CA TYR A 135 -13.46 15.07 1.21
C TYR A 135 -13.16 13.89 0.26
N ARG A 136 -12.30 14.09 -0.72
CA ARG A 136 -11.89 13.01 -1.65
C ARG A 136 -11.09 11.91 -0.94
N ALA A 137 -10.25 12.26 0.03
CA ALA A 137 -9.53 11.28 0.84
C ALA A 137 -10.49 10.41 1.66
N TRP A 138 -11.53 11.03 2.23
CA TRP A 138 -12.59 10.33 2.93
C TRP A 138 -13.38 9.39 2.01
N LEU A 139 -13.82 9.86 0.85
CA LEU A 139 -14.51 9.01 -0.14
C LEU A 139 -13.64 7.88 -0.70
N ALA A 140 -12.32 8.06 -0.70
CA ALA A 140 -11.37 7.05 -1.13
C ALA A 140 -10.94 6.12 0.02
N PHE A 141 -11.51 6.26 1.21
CA PHE A 141 -11.23 5.41 2.36
C PHE A 141 -11.44 3.94 1.98
N GLY A 142 -10.45 3.10 2.30
CA GLY A 142 -10.45 1.69 1.88
C GLY A 142 -9.86 1.42 0.48
N ARG A 143 -9.81 2.40 -0.44
CA ARG A 143 -9.14 2.23 -1.74
C ARG A 143 -7.60 2.26 -1.66
N PRO A 144 -6.97 3.11 -0.81
CA PRO A 144 -5.51 3.13 -0.68
C PRO A 144 -5.04 1.93 0.13
N ASN A 145 -4.99 0.79 -0.48
CA ASN A 145 -4.39 -0.38 0.11
C ASN A 145 -2.85 -0.23 0.10
N LEU A 146 -2.23 -0.22 1.26
CA LEU A 146 -0.78 -0.04 1.40
C LEU A 146 0.01 -1.20 0.79
N VAL A 147 -0.57 -2.38 0.77
CA VAL A 147 0.11 -3.63 0.40
C VAL A 147 -0.57 -4.35 -0.77
N GLY A 148 -1.86 -4.21 -0.94
CA GLY A 148 -2.70 -5.03 -1.81
C GLY A 148 -2.45 -4.94 -3.31
N THR A 149 -1.48 -4.16 -3.77
CA THR A 149 -1.15 -4.09 -5.19
C THR A 149 -0.17 -5.17 -5.65
N THR A 150 0.52 -5.83 -4.73
CA THR A 150 1.57 -6.79 -5.06
C THR A 150 1.17 -8.24 -4.77
N VAL A 151 0.37 -8.48 -3.73
CA VAL A 151 -0.06 -9.83 -3.36
C VAL A 151 -1.49 -10.06 -3.86
N LYS A 152 -1.62 -10.76 -4.98
CA LYS A 152 -2.92 -11.13 -5.57
C LYS A 152 -3.10 -12.64 -5.73
N THR A 153 -2.09 -13.41 -5.40
CA THR A 153 -2.05 -14.87 -5.54
C THR A 153 -2.17 -15.49 -4.15
N ALA A 154 -3.15 -16.36 -3.95
CA ALA A 154 -3.41 -17.01 -2.66
C ALA A 154 -2.18 -17.77 -2.13
N GLU A 155 -1.41 -18.39 -3.02
CA GLU A 155 -0.21 -19.15 -2.68
C GLU A 155 0.93 -18.28 -2.12
N ARG A 156 0.82 -16.96 -2.25
CA ARG A 156 1.81 -15.99 -1.77
C ARG A 156 1.37 -15.27 -0.51
N MET A 157 0.19 -15.58 -0.01
CA MET A 157 -0.26 -15.02 1.26
C MET A 157 0.57 -15.56 2.42
N PRO A 158 0.79 -14.77 3.49
CA PRO A 158 1.41 -15.27 4.71
C PRO A 158 0.68 -16.48 5.26
N ALA A 159 1.42 -17.43 5.86
CA ALA A 159 0.83 -18.63 6.47
C ALA A 159 -0.15 -18.31 7.60
N HIS A 160 0.04 -17.17 8.25
CA HIS A 160 -0.83 -16.68 9.32
C HIS A 160 -1.48 -15.37 8.92
N LEU A 161 -2.78 -15.38 8.77
CA LEU A 161 -3.61 -14.22 8.51
C LEU A 161 -4.51 -13.99 9.73
N VAL A 162 -4.70 -12.74 10.07
CA VAL A 162 -5.72 -12.30 11.02
C VAL A 162 -6.74 -11.50 10.22
N ALA A 163 -7.98 -11.95 10.26
CA ALA A 163 -9.11 -11.20 9.73
C ALA A 163 -9.98 -10.78 10.90
N ASP A 164 -10.41 -9.54 10.88
CA ASP A 164 -11.27 -8.95 11.89
C ASP A 164 -12.26 -7.99 11.22
N GLU A 165 -13.43 -7.88 11.76
CA GLU A 165 -14.48 -6.99 11.29
C GLU A 165 -14.78 -5.95 12.36
N LYS A 166 -14.85 -4.70 11.94
CA LYS A 166 -15.32 -3.61 12.78
C LYS A 166 -16.65 -3.09 12.26
N ILE A 167 -17.70 -3.19 13.09
CA ILE A 167 -18.96 -2.51 12.83
C ILE A 167 -18.78 -1.02 13.11
N THR A 168 -19.19 -0.18 12.18
CA THR A 168 -19.16 1.26 12.31
C THR A 168 -20.28 1.91 11.51
N TRP A 169 -20.41 3.22 11.59
CA TRP A 169 -21.41 3.98 10.86
C TRP A 169 -20.77 4.79 9.75
N LEU A 170 -21.26 4.63 8.54
CA LEU A 170 -20.87 5.40 7.38
C LEU A 170 -22.11 6.00 6.75
N ASP A 171 -22.16 7.34 6.61
CA ASP A 171 -23.31 8.06 6.05
C ASP A 171 -24.67 7.68 6.70
N LYS A 172 -24.67 7.51 8.02
CA LYS A 172 -25.83 7.11 8.85
C LYS A 172 -26.31 5.66 8.64
N ALA A 173 -25.61 4.87 7.85
CA ALA A 173 -25.83 3.43 7.72
C ALA A 173 -24.78 2.68 8.53
N GLU A 174 -25.21 1.61 9.19
CA GLU A 174 -24.29 0.67 9.82
C GLU A 174 -23.58 -0.14 8.73
N VAL A 175 -22.27 -0.24 8.83
CA VAL A 175 -21.43 -0.97 7.87
C VAL A 175 -20.40 -1.81 8.61
N CYS A 176 -20.01 -2.92 7.99
CA CYS A 176 -18.93 -3.77 8.42
C CYS A 176 -17.64 -3.41 7.66
N VAL A 177 -16.53 -3.27 8.37
CA VAL A 177 -15.21 -2.97 7.80
C VAL A 177 -14.30 -4.17 8.02
N PRO A 178 -14.33 -5.16 7.10
CA PRO A 178 -13.42 -6.29 7.16
C PRO A 178 -11.99 -5.84 6.91
N THR A 179 -11.09 -6.28 7.76
CA THR A 179 -9.66 -5.97 7.69
C THR A 179 -8.86 -7.25 7.77
N THR A 180 -7.99 -7.48 6.80
CA THR A 180 -7.07 -8.62 6.79
C THR A 180 -5.64 -8.13 7.01
N VAL A 181 -4.98 -8.72 8.00
CA VAL A 181 -3.60 -8.39 8.38
C VAL A 181 -2.75 -9.66 8.30
N GLY A 182 -1.55 -9.52 7.80
CA GLY A 182 -0.56 -10.60 7.79
C GLY A 182 0.84 -10.03 7.67
N ALA A 183 1.83 -10.73 8.20
CA ALA A 183 3.23 -10.33 8.16
C ALA A 183 3.48 -8.88 8.66
N GLY A 184 2.71 -8.41 9.65
CA GLY A 184 2.81 -7.05 10.18
C GLY A 184 2.25 -5.95 9.28
N CYS A 185 1.54 -6.31 8.21
CA CYS A 185 0.97 -5.38 7.23
C CYS A 185 -0.54 -5.58 7.08
N VAL A 186 -1.27 -4.50 6.78
CA VAL A 186 -2.64 -4.59 6.32
C VAL A 186 -2.64 -5.05 4.88
N LEU A 187 -3.19 -6.23 4.62
CA LEU A 187 -3.25 -6.84 3.29
C LEU A 187 -4.51 -6.45 2.54
N GLY A 188 -5.60 -6.25 3.26
CA GLY A 188 -6.87 -5.83 2.70
C GLY A 188 -7.72 -5.10 3.72
N ILE A 189 -8.51 -4.15 3.23
CA ILE A 189 -9.57 -3.49 3.97
C ILE A 189 -10.71 -3.20 2.99
N GLY A 190 -11.92 -3.46 3.39
CA GLY A 190 -13.11 -3.23 2.60
C GLY A 190 -14.21 -2.54 3.41
N VAL A 191 -15.34 -2.34 2.77
CA VAL A 191 -16.57 -1.93 3.41
C VAL A 191 -17.69 -2.84 2.90
N ALA A 192 -18.36 -3.53 3.79
CA ALA A 192 -19.47 -4.41 3.50
C ALA A 192 -20.74 -3.87 4.18
N GLU A 193 -21.88 -4.13 3.59
CA GLU A 193 -23.18 -3.72 4.16
C GLU A 193 -23.54 -4.56 5.38
N ASN A 194 -23.11 -5.83 5.41
CA ASN A 194 -23.41 -6.78 6.48
C ASN A 194 -22.20 -7.69 6.76
N GLU A 195 -22.23 -8.38 7.89
CA GLU A 195 -21.24 -9.39 8.28
C GLU A 195 -21.43 -10.75 7.59
N ASP A 196 -22.42 -10.88 6.70
CA ASP A 196 -22.63 -12.15 6.02
C ASP A 196 -21.50 -12.45 5.01
N GLY A 197 -21.24 -13.75 4.81
CA GLY A 197 -20.15 -14.20 3.95
C GLY A 197 -20.26 -13.72 2.49
N ALA A 198 -21.47 -13.44 1.99
CA ALA A 198 -21.70 -12.97 0.64
C ALA A 198 -21.33 -11.48 0.49
N SER A 199 -21.60 -10.66 1.50
CA SER A 199 -21.21 -9.24 1.54
C SER A 199 -19.71 -9.10 1.75
N LEU A 200 -19.10 -9.91 2.61
CA LEU A 200 -17.66 -9.90 2.87
C LEU A 200 -16.82 -10.36 1.67
N GLN A 201 -17.32 -11.29 0.85
CA GLN A 201 -16.63 -11.72 -0.37
C GLN A 201 -16.58 -10.64 -1.46
N LYS A 202 -17.48 -9.66 -1.43
CA LYS A 202 -17.53 -8.56 -2.42
C LYS A 202 -16.73 -7.33 -1.99
N ALA A 203 -16.41 -7.21 -0.69
CA ALA A 203 -15.65 -6.09 -0.13
C ALA A 203 -14.15 -6.24 -0.32
#